data_b227f8ac0f8100424e264af83c250f82
#
_entry.id   b227f8ac0f8100424e264af83c250f82
#
_cell.length_a   1.000
_cell.length_b   1.000
_cell.length_c   1.000
_cell.angle_alpha   90.00
_cell.angle_beta   90.00
_cell.angle_gamma   90.00
#
_symmetry.space_group_name_H-M   'P 1'
#
loop_
_entity.id
_entity.type
_entity.pdbx_description
1 polymer ?
#
loop_
_entity_poly.entity_id
_entity_poly.type
_entity_poly.pdbx_seq_one_letter_code
_entity_poly.pdbx_strand_id
1 'polypeptide(L)'
;MPLPLLPAVLFQLAAAQPTYNAREGRTEVRAVRADATVTVDGRLDEPAWREAALLTGFSLYQPVDQRPAPDSTEVLVWYSPTALHVGVRAFEPHGAVRATLADRDRVSADDNVEIHLDTFDERRRALVFVVNPLGVQADGTKSEGGGFIPGSNVSPGQTDLSADFLWQSKGRVTDWGYEVEVRIPFRSLRYPDGGTQRWGLQVVREVQHSGYEQTWTPARRAGASFIAQAGRLVGLRDMRHGQVVELNPELTSTVAGAPCCATGSEDGWRYGNDVQLGGNARWGLGSNFVLSAPSAPTSRRSRRTPRRSPPTSASRCSTRNGGRSSSRAATSSTCRTRWSTRAASCSPRRPRS
;
A
#
# COMPACT_ATOMS: atom_id res chain seq x y z
N MET A 1 -56.56 9.30 50.67
CA MET A 1 -55.66 8.24 50.26
C MET A 1 -55.10 8.62 48.95
N PRO A 2 -53.77 8.90 48.76
CA PRO A 2 -53.18 9.17 47.48
C PRO A 2 -52.85 7.84 46.78
N LEU A 3 -53.26 7.72 45.50
CA LEU A 3 -52.90 6.61 44.62
C LEU A 3 -51.40 6.64 44.36
N PRO A 4 -50.69 5.51 44.37
CA PRO A 4 -49.29 5.45 44.02
C PRO A 4 -49.17 5.56 42.46
N LEU A 5 -48.42 6.57 42.01
CA LEU A 5 -47.94 6.67 40.62
C LEU A 5 -46.95 5.51 40.35
N LEU A 6 -47.35 4.53 39.54
CA LEU A 6 -46.45 3.53 39.00
C LEU A 6 -45.46 4.21 38.06
N PRO A 7 -44.13 3.95 38.17
CA PRO A 7 -43.18 4.45 37.20
C PRO A 7 -43.38 3.71 35.87
N ALA A 8 -43.65 4.47 34.81
CA ALA A 8 -43.65 3.96 33.45
C ALA A 8 -42.22 3.55 33.09
N VAL A 9 -41.98 2.25 33.08
CA VAL A 9 -40.73 1.67 32.55
C VAL A 9 -40.80 1.82 31.01
N LEU A 10 -40.16 2.83 30.52
CA LEU A 10 -39.89 2.98 29.06
C LEU A 10 -38.94 1.84 28.63
N PHE A 11 -39.51 0.77 28.08
CA PHE A 11 -38.75 -0.18 27.30
C PHE A 11 -38.27 0.55 26.06
N GLN A 12 -37.01 0.99 26.05
CA GLN A 12 -36.32 1.35 24.81
C GLN A 12 -36.19 0.06 23.98
N LEU A 13 -37.02 -0.07 22.94
CA LEU A 13 -36.77 -1.08 21.91
C LEU A 13 -35.41 -0.74 21.32
N ALA A 14 -34.39 -1.55 21.60
CA ALA A 14 -33.14 -1.49 20.91
C ALA A 14 -33.43 -1.72 19.41
N ALA A 15 -33.13 -0.75 18.57
CA ALA A 15 -33.30 -0.90 17.13
C ALA A 15 -32.46 -2.10 16.67
N ALA A 16 -33.08 -3.03 15.95
CA ALA A 16 -32.34 -4.19 15.44
C ALA A 16 -31.20 -3.72 14.53
N GLN A 17 -30.04 -4.30 14.72
CA GLN A 17 -28.84 -4.02 13.92
C GLN A 17 -29.13 -4.25 12.44
N PRO A 18 -28.91 -3.26 11.54
CA PRO A 18 -29.19 -3.42 10.11
C PRO A 18 -28.24 -4.46 9.50
N THR A 19 -28.80 -5.56 9.01
CA THR A 19 -28.03 -6.69 8.46
C THR A 19 -28.17 -6.77 6.95
N TYR A 20 -27.02 -6.97 6.28
CA TYR A 20 -26.89 -7.05 4.82
C TYR A 20 -26.27 -8.40 4.44
N ASN A 21 -27.12 -9.34 4.06
CA ASN A 21 -26.69 -10.65 3.58
C ASN A 21 -26.52 -10.60 2.05
N ALA A 22 -25.26 -10.65 1.59
CA ALA A 22 -24.96 -10.51 0.18
C ALA A 22 -25.46 -11.67 -0.67
N ARG A 23 -25.58 -12.88 -0.11
CA ARG A 23 -26.14 -14.05 -0.81
C ARG A 23 -27.64 -13.95 -1.05
N GLU A 24 -28.32 -13.10 -0.28
CA GLU A 24 -29.72 -12.74 -0.47
C GLU A 24 -29.91 -11.53 -1.39
N GLY A 25 -28.84 -11.05 -2.02
CA GLY A 25 -28.84 -9.89 -2.90
C GLY A 25 -28.83 -8.54 -2.16
N ARG A 26 -28.65 -8.52 -0.82
CA ARG A 26 -28.59 -7.31 -0.01
C ARG A 26 -27.18 -6.75 0.00
N THR A 27 -26.76 -6.16 -1.14
CA THR A 27 -25.39 -5.67 -1.36
C THR A 27 -25.28 -4.14 -1.36
N GLU A 28 -26.37 -3.41 -1.10
CA GLU A 28 -26.37 -1.98 -0.88
C GLU A 28 -26.50 -1.69 0.61
N VAL A 29 -25.39 -1.28 1.23
CA VAL A 29 -25.27 -1.01 2.66
C VAL A 29 -25.52 0.46 2.92
N ARG A 30 -26.48 0.77 3.77
CA ARG A 30 -26.63 2.12 4.28
C ARG A 30 -25.66 2.32 5.45
N ALA A 31 -24.71 3.24 5.26
CA ALA A 31 -23.75 3.56 6.30
C ALA A 31 -24.45 4.14 7.54
N VAL A 32 -24.14 3.61 8.71
CA VAL A 32 -24.63 4.10 10.00
C VAL A 32 -23.69 5.19 10.51
N ARG A 33 -24.22 6.36 10.81
CA ARG A 33 -23.44 7.45 11.43
C ARG A 33 -23.51 7.35 12.93
N ALA A 34 -22.36 7.40 13.58
CA ALA A 34 -22.26 7.53 15.03
C ALA A 34 -21.24 8.61 15.39
N ASP A 35 -21.63 9.54 16.26
CA ASP A 35 -20.72 10.57 16.76
C ASP A 35 -19.99 10.05 18.01
N ALA A 36 -19.34 8.89 17.87
CA ALA A 36 -18.59 8.22 18.93
C ALA A 36 -17.08 8.34 18.70
N THR A 37 -16.34 8.44 19.78
CA THR A 37 -14.89 8.30 19.79
C THR A 37 -14.57 6.87 20.20
N VAL A 38 -13.86 6.14 19.33
CA VAL A 38 -13.46 4.75 19.53
C VAL A 38 -11.95 4.70 19.57
N THR A 39 -11.42 3.90 20.48
CA THR A 39 -9.99 3.59 20.54
C THR A 39 -9.75 2.30 19.79
N VAL A 40 -8.91 2.36 18.75
CA VAL A 40 -8.58 1.17 17.96
C VAL A 40 -7.68 0.26 18.80
N ASP A 41 -8.29 -0.70 19.48
CA ASP A 41 -7.60 -1.66 20.38
C ASP A 41 -7.74 -3.12 19.93
N GLY A 42 -8.55 -3.38 18.89
CA GLY A 42 -8.81 -4.70 18.33
C GLY A 42 -9.98 -5.43 19.00
N ARG A 43 -10.85 -4.70 19.71
CA ARG A 43 -12.08 -5.22 20.31
C ARG A 43 -13.27 -4.51 19.70
N LEU A 44 -14.34 -5.24 19.47
CA LEU A 44 -15.57 -4.71 18.90
C LEU A 44 -16.67 -4.68 19.99
N ASP A 45 -16.34 -4.10 21.16
CA ASP A 45 -17.22 -4.11 22.32
C ASP A 45 -17.86 -2.74 22.61
N GLU A 46 -17.40 -1.65 21.99
CA GLU A 46 -18.00 -0.34 22.15
C GLU A 46 -19.44 -0.27 21.60
N PRO A 47 -20.27 0.61 22.15
CA PRO A 47 -21.68 0.72 21.77
C PRO A 47 -21.89 0.98 20.25
N ALA A 48 -20.98 1.71 19.61
CA ALA A 48 -21.08 2.02 18.18
C ALA A 48 -21.08 0.76 17.29
N TRP A 49 -20.39 -0.30 17.69
CA TRP A 49 -20.37 -1.56 16.95
C TRP A 49 -21.71 -2.32 17.02
N ARG A 50 -22.50 -2.12 18.06
CA ARG A 50 -23.82 -2.74 18.20
C ARG A 50 -24.86 -2.14 17.25
N GLU A 51 -24.67 -0.90 16.86
CA GLU A 51 -25.55 -0.18 15.94
C GLU A 51 -25.04 -0.22 14.49
N ALA A 52 -23.79 -0.66 14.27
CA ALA A 52 -23.14 -0.70 12.98
C ALA A 52 -23.92 -1.55 11.96
N ALA A 53 -23.77 -1.24 10.68
CA ALA A 53 -24.27 -2.10 9.61
C ALA A 53 -23.51 -3.42 9.60
N LEU A 54 -24.22 -4.53 9.72
CA LEU A 54 -23.65 -5.88 9.73
C LEU A 54 -23.71 -6.50 8.33
N LEU A 55 -22.56 -6.84 7.78
CA LEU A 55 -22.39 -7.50 6.49
C LEU A 55 -22.12 -8.99 6.73
N THR A 56 -22.89 -9.85 6.08
CA THR A 56 -22.83 -11.31 6.19
C THR A 56 -23.02 -11.97 4.83
N GLY A 57 -23.00 -13.29 4.78
CA GLY A 57 -23.31 -14.04 3.57
C GLY A 57 -22.16 -14.07 2.56
N PHE A 58 -20.93 -14.23 3.05
CA PHE A 58 -19.75 -14.38 2.22
C PHE A 58 -19.84 -15.60 1.31
N SER A 59 -19.24 -15.49 0.14
CA SER A 59 -19.15 -16.55 -0.87
C SER A 59 -17.69 -16.81 -1.22
N LEU A 60 -17.38 -18.04 -1.58
CA LEU A 60 -16.07 -18.38 -2.14
C LEU A 60 -15.84 -17.62 -3.46
N TYR A 61 -14.63 -17.16 -3.64
CA TYR A 61 -14.09 -16.63 -4.89
C TYR A 61 -13.05 -17.57 -5.47
N GLN A 62 -12.22 -18.18 -4.61
CA GLN A 62 -11.30 -19.24 -4.96
C GLN A 62 -11.44 -20.42 -3.97
N PRO A 63 -11.25 -21.67 -4.44
CA PRO A 63 -10.94 -22.14 -5.79
C PRO A 63 -12.17 -22.21 -6.71
N VAL A 64 -13.38 -22.17 -6.18
CA VAL A 64 -14.65 -22.25 -6.93
C VAL A 64 -15.53 -21.08 -6.52
N ASP A 65 -15.80 -20.18 -7.45
CA ASP A 65 -16.59 -18.98 -7.17
C ASP A 65 -18.09 -19.27 -6.87
N GLN A 66 -18.73 -18.31 -6.20
CA GLN A 66 -20.16 -18.26 -5.89
C GLN A 66 -20.71 -19.37 -4.98
N ARG A 67 -19.90 -20.25 -4.42
CA ARG A 67 -20.34 -21.16 -3.37
C ARG A 67 -20.38 -20.45 -2.01
N PRO A 68 -21.24 -20.88 -1.07
CA PRO A 68 -21.17 -20.38 0.30
C PRO A 68 -19.77 -20.54 0.86
N ALA A 69 -19.28 -19.50 1.54
CA ALA A 69 -18.06 -19.62 2.33
C ALA A 69 -18.26 -20.66 3.45
N PRO A 70 -17.31 -21.57 3.68
CA PRO A 70 -17.44 -22.58 4.73
C PRO A 70 -17.34 -21.94 6.12
N ASP A 71 -16.50 -20.92 6.28
CA ASP A 71 -16.28 -20.23 7.52
C ASP A 71 -17.09 -18.93 7.54
N SER A 72 -17.70 -18.64 8.68
CA SER A 72 -18.49 -17.42 8.83
C SER A 72 -17.60 -16.20 8.94
N THR A 73 -18.03 -15.11 8.33
CA THR A 73 -17.40 -13.81 8.44
C THR A 73 -18.47 -12.76 8.66
N GLU A 74 -18.28 -11.93 9.67
CA GLU A 74 -19.10 -10.77 9.99
C GLU A 74 -18.28 -9.51 9.83
N VAL A 75 -18.80 -8.53 9.09
CA VAL A 75 -18.16 -7.22 8.94
C VAL A 75 -19.11 -6.14 9.41
N LEU A 76 -18.65 -5.34 10.33
CA LEU A 76 -19.37 -4.23 10.95
C LEU A 76 -18.88 -2.92 10.35
N VAL A 77 -19.80 -2.11 9.83
CA VAL A 77 -19.45 -0.84 9.16
C VAL A 77 -20.26 0.31 9.75
N TRP A 78 -19.57 1.34 10.18
CA TRP A 78 -20.16 2.61 10.60
C TRP A 78 -19.20 3.76 10.30
N TYR A 79 -19.63 5.01 10.40
CA TYR A 79 -18.74 6.15 10.20
C TYR A 79 -18.99 7.26 11.21
N SER A 80 -17.91 7.95 11.56
CA SER A 80 -17.92 9.21 12.29
C SER A 80 -17.79 10.39 11.31
N PRO A 81 -17.92 11.64 11.75
CA PRO A 81 -17.66 12.78 10.87
C PRO A 81 -16.25 12.78 10.24
N THR A 82 -15.29 12.06 10.82
CA THR A 82 -13.87 12.12 10.43
C THR A 82 -13.30 10.83 9.88
N ALA A 83 -13.99 9.69 10.03
CA ALA A 83 -13.45 8.38 9.64
C ALA A 83 -14.55 7.36 9.30
N LEU A 84 -14.21 6.44 8.42
CA LEU A 84 -14.90 5.17 8.27
C LEU A 84 -14.31 4.16 9.27
N HIS A 85 -15.17 3.41 9.92
CA HIS A 85 -14.81 2.36 10.88
C HIS A 85 -15.31 1.02 10.36
N VAL A 86 -14.41 0.04 10.34
CA VAL A 86 -14.71 -1.32 9.91
C VAL A 86 -14.22 -2.29 10.97
N GLY A 87 -15.14 -3.09 11.50
CA GLY A 87 -14.84 -4.19 12.40
C GLY A 87 -15.04 -5.52 11.70
N VAL A 88 -14.18 -6.48 11.93
CA VAL A 88 -14.28 -7.81 11.34
C VAL A 88 -14.24 -8.87 12.44
N ARG A 89 -15.17 -9.82 12.38
CA ARG A 89 -15.13 -11.09 13.10
C ARG A 89 -15.02 -12.22 12.09
N ALA A 90 -13.88 -12.84 12.08
CA ALA A 90 -13.60 -13.94 11.19
C ALA A 90 -13.55 -15.24 12.00
N PHE A 91 -14.54 -16.10 11.80
CA PHE A 91 -14.64 -17.36 12.50
C PHE A 91 -13.78 -18.42 11.81
N GLU A 92 -12.99 -19.13 12.60
CA GLU A 92 -12.13 -20.21 12.15
C GLU A 92 -12.01 -21.29 13.23
N PRO A 93 -11.68 -22.54 12.85
CA PRO A 93 -11.39 -23.57 13.83
C PRO A 93 -10.24 -23.15 14.76
N HIS A 94 -10.32 -23.55 16.03
CA HIS A 94 -9.30 -23.24 17.01
C HIS A 94 -7.90 -23.66 16.53
N GLY A 95 -6.94 -22.73 16.62
CA GLY A 95 -5.55 -22.95 16.23
C GLY A 95 -5.29 -22.95 14.70
N ALA A 96 -6.30 -22.68 13.87
CA ALA A 96 -6.13 -22.61 12.42
C ALA A 96 -5.65 -21.24 11.93
N VAL A 97 -5.88 -20.17 12.70
CA VAL A 97 -5.51 -18.81 12.35
C VAL A 97 -4.00 -18.68 12.17
N ARG A 98 -3.61 -18.19 10.99
CA ARG A 98 -2.23 -17.91 10.66
C ARG A 98 -1.96 -16.42 10.72
N ALA A 99 -1.11 -16.00 11.65
CA ALA A 99 -0.81 -14.59 11.86
C ALA A 99 0.62 -14.39 12.34
N THR A 100 1.34 -13.48 11.71
CA THR A 100 2.69 -13.08 12.07
C THR A 100 2.79 -11.57 12.30
N LEU A 101 3.67 -11.16 13.22
CA LEU A 101 4.08 -9.77 13.34
C LEU A 101 5.14 -9.52 12.27
N ALA A 102 4.69 -9.04 11.12
CA ALA A 102 5.54 -8.70 10.00
C ALA A 102 5.70 -7.17 9.88
N ASP A 103 6.61 -6.74 9.02
CA ASP A 103 6.66 -5.35 8.56
C ASP A 103 5.40 -5.03 7.74
N ARG A 104 5.05 -3.74 7.65
CA ARG A 104 3.99 -3.25 6.76
C ARG A 104 4.20 -3.80 5.35
N ASP A 105 3.11 -4.09 4.64
CA ASP A 105 3.05 -4.64 3.28
C ASP A 105 3.54 -6.10 3.13
N ARG A 106 3.75 -6.81 4.24
CA ARG A 106 4.16 -8.23 4.26
C ARG A 106 3.13 -9.12 4.94
N VAL A 107 1.88 -9.04 4.51
CA VAL A 107 0.76 -9.78 5.11
C VAL A 107 0.25 -10.94 4.26
N SER A 108 0.77 -11.13 3.05
CA SER A 108 0.26 -12.12 2.08
C SER A 108 0.44 -13.59 2.49
N ALA A 109 1.29 -13.88 3.48
CA ALA A 109 1.48 -15.23 4.00
C ALA A 109 0.57 -15.57 5.17
N ASP A 110 -0.17 -14.58 5.67
CA ASP A 110 -1.08 -14.68 6.81
C ASP A 110 -2.53 -14.72 6.35
N ASP A 111 -3.43 -15.20 7.23
CA ASP A 111 -4.84 -14.88 7.09
C ASP A 111 -4.98 -13.36 7.05
N ASN A 112 -5.85 -12.86 6.20
CA ASN A 112 -6.03 -11.42 6.10
C ASN A 112 -7.43 -11.05 5.62
N VAL A 113 -7.78 -9.80 5.82
CA VAL A 113 -8.99 -9.19 5.30
C VAL A 113 -8.63 -7.97 4.50
N GLU A 114 -9.13 -7.90 3.28
CA GLU A 114 -8.98 -6.76 2.40
C GLU A 114 -10.29 -5.97 2.33
N ILE A 115 -10.22 -4.67 2.51
CA ILE A 115 -11.34 -3.73 2.36
C ILE A 115 -11.09 -2.92 1.11
N HIS A 116 -11.91 -3.13 0.09
CA HIS A 116 -11.84 -2.42 -1.19
C HIS A 116 -12.86 -1.30 -1.20
N LEU A 117 -12.41 -0.06 -1.38
CA LEU A 117 -13.24 1.14 -1.43
C LEU A 117 -13.08 1.85 -2.78
N ASP A 118 -14.14 1.88 -3.58
CA ASP A 118 -14.23 2.72 -4.77
C ASP A 118 -14.98 4.01 -4.39
N THR A 119 -14.23 5.02 -3.98
CA THR A 119 -14.76 6.26 -3.43
C THR A 119 -15.40 7.20 -4.48
N PHE A 120 -15.23 6.90 -5.77
CA PHE A 120 -15.82 7.63 -6.89
C PHE A 120 -16.98 6.87 -7.57
N ASP A 121 -17.27 5.62 -7.14
CA ASP A 121 -18.25 4.70 -7.77
C ASP A 121 -18.01 4.51 -9.30
N GLU A 122 -16.71 4.57 -9.70
CA GLU A 122 -16.29 4.42 -11.10
C GLU A 122 -16.25 2.95 -11.56
N ARG A 123 -16.21 2.01 -10.61
CA ARG A 123 -16.14 0.54 -10.82
C ARG A 123 -14.93 0.07 -11.63
N ARG A 124 -13.86 0.82 -11.55
CA ARG A 124 -12.59 0.58 -12.28
C ARG A 124 -11.37 0.66 -11.40
N ARG A 125 -11.47 1.39 -10.31
CA ARG A 125 -10.38 1.58 -9.35
C ARG A 125 -10.91 1.51 -7.94
N ALA A 126 -10.17 0.86 -7.05
CA ALA A 126 -10.45 0.81 -5.63
C ALA A 126 -9.19 1.08 -4.83
N LEU A 127 -9.35 1.74 -3.69
CA LEU A 127 -8.37 1.76 -2.62
C LEU A 127 -8.48 0.44 -1.87
N VAL A 128 -7.35 -0.16 -1.53
CA VAL A 128 -7.31 -1.46 -0.86
C VAL A 128 -6.60 -1.30 0.48
N PHE A 129 -7.24 -1.75 1.54
CA PHE A 129 -6.70 -1.78 2.90
C PHE A 129 -6.70 -3.22 3.36
N VAL A 130 -5.53 -3.77 3.62
CA VAL A 130 -5.33 -5.16 4.02
C VAL A 130 -4.87 -5.22 5.46
N VAL A 131 -5.43 -6.12 6.23
CA VAL A 131 -5.08 -6.29 7.63
C VAL A 131 -5.03 -7.76 8.01
N ASN A 132 -3.97 -8.18 8.69
CA ASN A 132 -3.86 -9.53 9.24
C ASN A 132 -4.50 -9.63 10.65
N PRO A 133 -4.67 -10.83 11.24
CA PRO A 133 -5.28 -11.01 12.54
C PRO A 133 -4.57 -10.30 13.71
N LEU A 134 -3.34 -9.85 13.55
CA LEU A 134 -2.58 -9.08 14.55
C LEU A 134 -2.62 -7.58 14.31
N GLY A 135 -3.33 -7.13 13.26
CA GLY A 135 -3.43 -5.73 12.92
C GLY A 135 -2.27 -5.18 12.08
N VAL A 136 -1.43 -6.04 11.51
CA VAL A 136 -0.40 -5.61 10.55
C VAL A 136 -1.07 -5.16 9.26
N GLN A 137 -0.62 -4.03 8.74
CA GLN A 137 -1.24 -3.31 7.63
C GLN A 137 -0.50 -3.56 6.32
N ALA A 138 -1.28 -3.64 5.24
CA ALA A 138 -0.82 -3.35 3.90
C ALA A 138 -1.90 -2.52 3.19
N ASP A 139 -1.50 -1.65 2.29
CA ASP A 139 -2.47 -0.81 1.58
C ASP A 139 -1.96 -0.43 0.20
N GLY A 140 -2.89 -0.10 -0.67
CA GLY A 140 -2.56 0.21 -2.04
C GLY A 140 -3.76 0.56 -2.89
N THR A 141 -3.58 0.45 -4.19
CA THR A 141 -4.65 0.69 -5.17
C THR A 141 -4.79 -0.50 -6.11
N LYS A 142 -6.01 -0.88 -6.38
CA LYS A 142 -6.36 -1.88 -7.40
C LYS A 142 -7.02 -1.20 -8.58
N SER A 143 -6.51 -1.45 -9.78
CA SER A 143 -7.06 -0.91 -11.02
C SER A 143 -7.37 -2.04 -11.98
N GLU A 144 -8.50 -1.98 -12.64
CA GLU A 144 -8.89 -2.94 -13.65
C GLU A 144 -8.81 -2.32 -15.05
N GLY A 145 -8.36 -3.11 -16.01
CA GLY A 145 -8.21 -2.65 -17.39
C GLY A 145 -6.99 -1.79 -17.65
N GLY A 146 -6.03 -1.79 -16.74
CA GLY A 146 -4.72 -1.22 -16.98
C GLY A 146 -3.99 -2.06 -18.03
N GLY A 147 -3.81 -1.52 -19.25
CA GLY A 147 -2.82 -2.04 -20.17
C GLY A 147 -1.45 -2.03 -19.50
N PHE A 148 -0.53 -2.84 -20.00
CA PHE A 148 0.88 -2.83 -19.61
C PHE A 148 1.40 -1.39 -19.51
N ILE A 149 1.67 -0.94 -18.28
CA ILE A 149 2.35 0.34 -18.03
C ILE A 149 3.84 0.04 -18.12
N PRO A 150 4.55 0.53 -19.15
CA PRO A 150 5.99 0.30 -19.27
C PRO A 150 6.70 0.80 -18.02
N GLY A 151 7.39 -0.10 -17.31
CA GLY A 151 8.14 0.23 -16.10
C GLY A 151 7.41 -0.06 -14.78
N SER A 152 6.16 -0.50 -14.77
CA SER A 152 5.52 -1.03 -13.58
C SER A 152 5.67 -2.56 -13.53
N ASN A 153 6.00 -3.09 -12.35
CA ASN A 153 6.05 -4.54 -12.12
C ASN A 153 4.69 -5.11 -11.70
N VAL A 154 3.61 -4.33 -11.82
CA VAL A 154 2.27 -4.72 -11.39
C VAL A 154 1.49 -5.29 -12.58
N SER A 155 1.05 -6.53 -12.46
CA SER A 155 0.18 -7.16 -13.46
C SER A 155 -1.24 -6.59 -13.39
N PRO A 156 -1.98 -6.55 -14.51
CA PRO A 156 -3.40 -6.14 -14.50
C PRO A 156 -4.20 -6.92 -13.46
N GLY A 157 -4.95 -6.22 -12.63
CA GLY A 157 -5.76 -6.81 -11.55
C GLY A 157 -5.03 -7.07 -10.23
N GLN A 158 -3.72 -6.89 -10.16
CA GLN A 158 -2.98 -6.90 -8.89
C GLN A 158 -3.14 -5.58 -8.14
N THR A 159 -2.99 -5.64 -6.82
CA THR A 159 -2.93 -4.45 -5.97
C THR A 159 -1.52 -3.84 -6.05
N ASP A 160 -1.47 -2.55 -6.37
CA ASP A 160 -0.24 -1.77 -6.34
C ASP A 160 -0.04 -1.21 -4.93
N LEU A 161 0.92 -1.75 -4.19
CA LEU A 161 1.25 -1.39 -2.82
C LEU A 161 2.18 -0.16 -2.72
N SER A 162 2.41 0.57 -3.81
CA SER A 162 3.27 1.77 -3.79
C SER A 162 2.63 2.99 -3.13
N ALA A 163 1.31 2.96 -2.92
CA ALA A 163 0.56 4.04 -2.30
C ALA A 163 0.38 3.77 -0.81
N ASP A 164 0.95 4.62 0.03
CA ASP A 164 0.80 4.57 1.48
C ASP A 164 -0.36 5.47 1.96
N PHE A 165 -1.26 4.92 2.75
CA PHE A 165 -2.33 5.67 3.41
C PHE A 165 -2.12 5.72 4.93
N LEU A 166 -2.57 6.81 5.55
CA LEU A 166 -2.55 6.92 7.01
C LEU A 166 -3.88 6.40 7.56
N TRP A 167 -3.85 5.23 8.16
CA TRP A 167 -4.99 4.60 8.80
C TRP A 167 -4.55 3.80 10.04
N GLN A 168 -5.50 3.31 10.80
CA GLN A 168 -5.23 2.60 12.06
C GLN A 168 -5.91 1.24 12.01
N SER A 169 -5.22 0.24 12.53
CA SER A 169 -5.76 -1.10 12.73
C SER A 169 -5.18 -1.74 13.97
N LYS A 170 -5.96 -2.59 14.56
CA LYS A 170 -5.56 -3.54 15.62
C LYS A 170 -6.34 -4.81 15.42
N GLY A 171 -5.73 -5.92 15.77
CA GLY A 171 -6.39 -7.21 15.73
C GLY A 171 -5.97 -8.08 16.90
N ARG A 172 -6.77 -9.08 17.18
CA ARG A 172 -6.49 -10.10 18.18
C ARG A 172 -7.00 -11.46 17.73
N VAL A 173 -6.19 -12.47 17.95
CA VAL A 173 -6.60 -13.85 17.81
C VAL A 173 -7.42 -14.28 19.03
N THR A 174 -8.48 -15.03 18.79
CA THR A 174 -9.43 -15.54 19.79
C THR A 174 -9.53 -17.05 19.69
N ASP A 175 -10.26 -17.69 20.62
CA ASP A 175 -10.50 -19.14 20.57
C ASP A 175 -11.41 -19.58 19.42
N TRP A 176 -12.17 -18.64 18.82
CA TRP A 176 -13.12 -18.90 17.74
C TRP A 176 -12.66 -18.33 16.36
N GLY A 177 -11.47 -17.75 16.29
CA GLY A 177 -10.95 -17.12 15.09
C GLY A 177 -10.19 -15.83 15.43
N TYR A 178 -10.60 -14.69 14.84
CA TYR A 178 -9.97 -13.41 15.14
C TYR A 178 -10.93 -12.23 14.98
N GLU A 179 -10.63 -11.15 15.69
CA GLU A 179 -11.25 -9.84 15.52
C GLU A 179 -10.22 -8.83 15.00
N VAL A 180 -10.68 -7.95 14.12
CA VAL A 180 -9.89 -6.83 13.62
C VAL A 180 -10.72 -5.56 13.67
N GLU A 181 -10.12 -4.49 14.15
CA GLU A 181 -10.67 -3.15 14.18
C GLU A 181 -9.86 -2.23 13.28
N VAL A 182 -10.55 -1.53 12.39
CA VAL A 182 -9.96 -0.65 11.37
C VAL A 182 -10.62 0.72 11.43
N ARG A 183 -9.79 1.76 11.41
CA ARG A 183 -10.23 3.16 11.30
C ARG A 183 -9.53 3.82 10.14
N ILE A 184 -10.29 4.24 9.11
CA ILE A 184 -9.80 4.90 7.91
C ILE A 184 -10.24 6.36 7.95
N PRO A 185 -9.33 7.31 8.26
CA PRO A 185 -9.67 8.73 8.29
C PRO A 185 -10.05 9.25 6.91
N PHE A 186 -11.12 10.03 6.79
CA PHE A 186 -11.54 10.61 5.52
C PHE A 186 -10.50 11.53 4.89
N ARG A 187 -9.62 12.12 5.70
CA ARG A 187 -8.47 12.89 5.21
C ARG A 187 -7.46 12.07 4.38
N SER A 188 -7.44 10.76 4.57
CA SER A 188 -6.57 9.84 3.82
C SER A 188 -7.20 9.37 2.52
N LEU A 189 -8.49 9.66 2.30
CA LEU A 189 -9.25 9.24 1.14
C LEU A 189 -9.50 10.44 0.21
N ARG A 190 -9.56 10.14 -1.08
CA ARG A 190 -10.04 11.09 -2.08
C ARG A 190 -11.45 10.65 -2.49
N TYR A 191 -12.40 11.57 -2.49
CA TYR A 191 -13.77 11.36 -2.91
C TYR A 191 -14.39 12.67 -3.41
N PRO A 192 -15.49 12.65 -4.17
CA PRO A 192 -16.13 13.85 -4.67
C PRO A 192 -16.57 14.79 -3.55
N ASP A 193 -16.47 16.11 -3.76
CA ASP A 193 -16.93 17.09 -2.80
C ASP A 193 -18.45 17.21 -2.78
N GLY A 194 -18.99 17.36 -1.58
CA GLY A 194 -20.42 17.69 -1.35
C GLY A 194 -21.39 16.53 -1.51
N GLY A 195 -22.61 16.77 -1.06
CA GLY A 195 -23.72 15.82 -1.19
C GLY A 195 -23.63 14.57 -0.34
N THR A 196 -24.55 13.64 -0.60
CA THR A 196 -24.52 12.29 -0.03
C THR A 196 -23.66 11.41 -0.91
N GLN A 197 -22.62 10.82 -0.32
CA GLN A 197 -21.69 9.95 -1.04
C GLN A 197 -22.22 8.54 -1.21
N ARG A 198 -21.79 7.92 -2.30
CA ARG A 198 -21.99 6.53 -2.61
C ARG A 198 -20.66 5.94 -3.09
N TRP A 199 -20.21 4.90 -2.44
CA TRP A 199 -18.94 4.24 -2.70
C TRP A 199 -19.14 2.78 -3.07
N GLY A 200 -18.28 2.23 -3.91
CA GLY A 200 -18.16 0.79 -4.05
C GLY A 200 -17.52 0.20 -2.81
N LEU A 201 -18.03 -0.94 -2.33
CA LEU A 201 -17.50 -1.68 -1.18
C LEU A 201 -17.42 -3.15 -1.51
N GLN A 202 -16.24 -3.73 -1.39
CA GLN A 202 -16.03 -5.18 -1.35
C GLN A 202 -15.14 -5.52 -0.17
N VAL A 203 -15.43 -6.64 0.46
CA VAL A 203 -14.57 -7.21 1.50
C VAL A 203 -14.14 -8.59 1.04
N VAL A 204 -12.84 -8.82 1.07
CA VAL A 204 -12.22 -10.10 0.73
C VAL A 204 -11.58 -10.65 2.00
N ARG A 205 -11.70 -11.94 2.22
CA ARG A 205 -11.00 -12.67 3.27
C ARG A 205 -10.18 -13.78 2.66
N GLU A 206 -8.90 -13.78 2.94
CA GLU A 206 -7.99 -14.88 2.60
C GLU A 206 -7.79 -15.79 3.81
N VAL A 207 -8.02 -17.08 3.61
CA VAL A 207 -7.92 -18.12 4.64
C VAL A 207 -6.78 -19.05 4.27
N GLN A 208 -5.64 -18.90 4.93
CA GLN A 208 -4.39 -19.56 4.55
C GLN A 208 -4.40 -21.08 4.75
N HIS A 209 -5.03 -21.58 5.83
CA HIS A 209 -5.05 -23.01 6.09
C HIS A 209 -5.81 -23.83 5.04
N SER A 210 -6.79 -23.22 4.38
CA SER A 210 -7.59 -23.83 3.32
C SER A 210 -7.19 -23.37 1.91
N GLY A 211 -6.46 -22.25 1.81
CA GLY A 211 -6.17 -21.58 0.55
C GLY A 211 -7.43 -20.97 -0.10
N TYR A 212 -8.43 -20.65 0.71
CA TYR A 212 -9.69 -20.08 0.22
C TYR A 212 -9.66 -18.56 0.24
N GLU A 213 -10.13 -17.99 -0.86
CA GLU A 213 -10.46 -16.57 -0.96
C GLU A 213 -11.97 -16.42 -0.96
N GLN A 214 -12.48 -15.60 -0.06
CA GLN A 214 -13.91 -15.38 0.16
C GLN A 214 -14.22 -13.91 -0.08
N THR A 215 -15.36 -13.62 -0.70
CA THR A 215 -15.80 -12.24 -0.95
C THR A 215 -17.18 -12.00 -0.36
N TRP A 216 -17.41 -10.80 0.15
CA TRP A 216 -18.72 -10.43 0.67
C TRP A 216 -19.77 -10.43 -0.44
N THR A 217 -19.59 -9.63 -1.49
CA THR A 217 -20.47 -9.75 -2.66
C THR A 217 -20.01 -10.90 -3.53
N PRO A 218 -20.94 -11.79 -3.95
CA PRO A 218 -20.59 -12.93 -4.80
C PRO A 218 -19.96 -12.45 -6.11
N ALA A 219 -18.65 -12.61 -6.24
CA ALA A 219 -17.91 -12.25 -7.44
C ALA A 219 -17.65 -13.49 -8.30
N ARG A 220 -17.59 -13.29 -9.62
CA ARG A 220 -17.24 -14.32 -10.61
C ARG A 220 -15.87 -14.04 -11.17
N ARG A 221 -14.98 -15.03 -11.16
CA ARG A 221 -13.65 -14.91 -11.77
C ARG A 221 -13.69 -14.73 -13.29
N ALA A 222 -14.70 -15.31 -13.92
CA ALA A 222 -14.95 -15.13 -15.35
C ALA A 222 -15.55 -13.75 -15.69
N GLY A 223 -15.87 -12.91 -14.69
CA GLY A 223 -16.33 -11.55 -14.90
C GLY A 223 -15.23 -10.65 -15.44
N ALA A 224 -15.60 -9.69 -16.30
CA ALA A 224 -14.66 -8.76 -16.92
C ALA A 224 -13.99 -7.81 -15.90
N SER A 225 -14.60 -7.60 -14.74
CA SER A 225 -14.12 -6.69 -13.71
C SER A 225 -14.52 -7.20 -12.33
N PHE A 226 -13.55 -7.31 -11.43
CA PHE A 226 -13.78 -7.65 -10.02
C PHE A 226 -14.42 -6.47 -9.27
N ILE A 227 -13.91 -5.26 -9.47
CA ILE A 227 -14.39 -4.05 -8.79
C ILE A 227 -15.82 -3.70 -9.22
N ALA A 228 -16.20 -3.98 -10.48
CA ALA A 228 -17.57 -3.73 -10.94
C ALA A 228 -18.61 -4.62 -10.25
N GLN A 229 -18.19 -5.74 -9.67
CA GLN A 229 -19.05 -6.68 -8.92
C GLN A 229 -19.15 -6.34 -7.43
N ALA A 230 -18.46 -5.29 -6.98
CA ALA A 230 -18.54 -4.81 -5.61
C ALA A 230 -19.97 -4.32 -5.26
N GLY A 231 -20.33 -4.45 -4.00
CA GLY A 231 -21.52 -3.85 -3.42
C GLY A 231 -21.37 -2.34 -3.29
N ARG A 232 -22.31 -1.72 -2.60
CA ARG A 232 -22.32 -0.28 -2.41
C ARG A 232 -22.47 0.11 -0.95
N LEU A 233 -21.73 1.11 -0.55
CA LEU A 233 -21.87 1.81 0.71
C LEU A 233 -22.51 3.17 0.40
N VAL A 234 -23.74 3.40 0.87
CA VAL A 234 -24.52 4.58 0.55
C VAL A 234 -24.89 5.38 1.81
N GLY A 235 -25.21 6.66 1.60
CA GLY A 235 -25.72 7.49 2.68
C GLY A 235 -24.66 8.16 3.53
N LEU A 236 -23.39 8.14 3.13
CA LEU A 236 -22.32 8.89 3.77
C LEU A 236 -22.52 10.39 3.53
N ARG A 237 -22.65 11.18 4.60
CA ARG A 237 -22.89 12.62 4.55
C ARG A 237 -22.19 13.33 5.70
N ASP A 238 -22.03 14.64 5.56
CA ASP A 238 -21.40 15.50 6.58
C ASP A 238 -20.00 15.01 7.00
N MET A 239 -19.27 14.41 6.06
CA MET A 239 -17.90 14.00 6.26
C MET A 239 -16.98 15.22 6.25
N ARG A 240 -16.05 15.25 7.19
CA ARG A 240 -15.08 16.33 7.30
C ARG A 240 -13.75 15.91 6.69
N HIS A 241 -13.34 16.59 5.65
CA HIS A 241 -11.96 16.53 5.17
C HIS A 241 -11.07 17.25 6.20
N GLY A 242 -10.21 16.52 6.86
CA GLY A 242 -9.13 17.14 7.63
C GLY A 242 -8.10 17.77 6.69
N GLN A 243 -7.45 18.85 7.10
CA GLN A 243 -6.26 19.33 6.42
C GLN A 243 -5.10 18.36 6.72
N VAL A 244 -4.38 17.96 5.69
CA VAL A 244 -3.18 17.14 5.83
C VAL A 244 -1.98 18.03 5.51
N VAL A 245 -1.11 18.20 6.49
CA VAL A 245 0.21 18.81 6.29
C VAL A 245 1.23 17.71 6.55
N GLU A 246 1.98 17.38 5.53
CA GLU A 246 3.05 16.40 5.59
C GLU A 246 4.39 17.13 5.42
N LEU A 247 5.28 16.95 6.38
CA LEU A 247 6.62 17.52 6.38
C LEU A 247 7.63 16.38 6.49
N ASN A 248 8.40 16.17 5.45
CA ASN A 248 9.44 15.15 5.41
C ASN A 248 10.81 15.83 5.35
N PRO A 249 11.45 16.11 6.50
CA PRO A 249 12.82 16.59 6.52
C PRO A 249 13.78 15.45 6.13
N GLU A 250 14.78 15.77 5.32
CA GLU A 250 15.82 14.84 4.89
C GLU A 250 17.19 15.39 5.24
N LEU A 251 18.01 14.57 5.90
CA LEU A 251 19.39 14.85 6.17
C LEU A 251 20.25 13.74 5.58
N THR A 252 21.07 14.08 4.59
CA THR A 252 22.01 13.13 3.99
C THR A 252 23.44 13.54 4.31
N SER A 253 24.21 12.62 4.86
CA SER A 253 25.65 12.81 5.08
C SER A 253 26.42 11.81 4.25
N THR A 254 27.33 12.32 3.41
CA THR A 254 28.20 11.48 2.56
C THR A 254 29.63 11.69 2.99
N VAL A 255 30.29 10.60 3.39
CA VAL A 255 31.73 10.56 3.65
C VAL A 255 32.42 9.89 2.48
N ALA A 256 33.21 10.64 1.73
CA ALA A 256 34.00 10.11 0.63
C ALA A 256 35.49 10.09 1.01
N GLY A 257 36.11 8.91 0.91
CA GLY A 257 37.56 8.73 1.09
C GLY A 257 38.23 8.59 -0.26
N ALA A 258 39.36 9.31 -0.45
CA ALA A 258 40.24 9.13 -1.61
C ALA A 258 41.67 8.84 -1.15
N PRO A 259 42.38 7.91 -1.80
CA PRO A 259 43.76 7.62 -1.48
C PRO A 259 44.63 8.85 -1.82
N CYS A 260 45.44 9.27 -0.87
CA CYS A 260 46.42 10.34 -1.05
C CYS A 260 47.69 9.77 -1.69
N CYS A 261 47.95 10.09 -2.95
CA CYS A 261 49.21 9.74 -3.65
C CYS A 261 50.34 10.73 -3.36
N ALA A 262 50.39 11.39 -2.21
CA ALA A 262 51.48 12.27 -1.86
C ALA A 262 52.35 11.63 -0.77
N THR A 263 53.57 11.37 -1.14
CA THR A 263 54.68 10.96 -0.27
C THR A 263 54.70 11.76 1.02
N GLY A 264 54.50 11.10 2.17
CA GLY A 264 54.89 11.61 3.48
C GLY A 264 53.85 11.75 4.58
N SER A 265 52.61 11.30 4.40
CA SER A 265 51.67 11.20 5.51
C SER A 265 51.33 9.72 5.81
N GLU A 266 51.39 9.37 7.08
CA GLU A 266 51.09 7.99 7.55
C GLU A 266 49.65 7.56 7.32
N ASP A 267 48.75 8.52 7.05
CA ASP A 267 47.34 8.24 6.69
C ASP A 267 47.15 8.32 5.17
N GLY A 268 47.14 7.16 4.50
CA GLY A 268 47.00 7.05 3.05
C GLY A 268 45.64 7.47 2.49
N TRP A 269 44.70 8.01 3.28
CA TRP A 269 43.35 8.36 2.89
C TRP A 269 42.98 9.77 3.31
N ARG A 270 42.37 10.52 2.39
CA ARG A 270 41.76 11.82 2.69
C ARG A 270 40.25 11.65 2.67
N TYR A 271 39.60 11.96 3.77
CA TYR A 271 38.13 11.91 3.91
C TYR A 271 37.54 13.31 3.69
N GLY A 272 36.53 13.37 2.87
CA GLY A 272 35.67 14.56 2.74
C GLY A 272 34.28 14.21 3.27
N ASN A 273 33.73 15.14 4.05
CA ASN A 273 32.32 15.02 4.50
C ASN A 273 31.48 16.08 3.79
N ASP A 274 30.35 15.64 3.22
CA ASP A 274 29.37 16.54 2.63
C ASP A 274 28.02 16.25 3.32
N VAL A 275 27.44 17.28 3.91
CA VAL A 275 26.15 17.21 4.59
C VAL A 275 25.15 18.00 3.78
N GLN A 276 24.06 17.34 3.40
CA GLN A 276 22.98 17.93 2.62
C GLN A 276 21.70 17.88 3.45
N LEU A 277 21.07 19.04 3.60
CA LEU A 277 19.75 19.18 4.20
C LEU A 277 18.73 19.42 3.09
N GLY A 278 17.73 18.59 3.05
CA GLY A 278 16.62 18.66 2.10
C GLY A 278 15.30 18.38 2.79
N GLY A 279 14.23 18.32 2.03
CA GLY A 279 12.93 17.91 2.52
C GLY A 279 11.83 18.19 1.53
N ASN A 280 10.66 17.68 1.80
CA ASN A 280 9.46 18.08 1.09
C ASN A 280 8.34 18.44 2.07
N ALA A 281 7.52 19.38 1.67
CA ALA A 281 6.29 19.74 2.35
C ALA A 281 5.11 19.51 1.40
N ARG A 282 4.09 18.81 1.87
CA ARG A 282 2.84 18.64 1.15
C ARG A 282 1.70 19.20 2.00
N TRP A 283 0.88 20.00 1.39
CA TRP A 283 -0.30 20.55 2.03
C TRP A 283 -1.53 20.24 1.21
N GLY A 284 -2.43 19.42 1.76
CA GLY A 284 -3.73 19.12 1.16
C GLY A 284 -4.71 20.25 1.41
N LEU A 285 -5.09 20.95 0.36
CA LEU A 285 -6.11 21.98 0.35
C LEU A 285 -7.43 21.38 -0.20
N GLY A 286 -8.25 20.80 0.69
CA GLY A 286 -9.50 20.12 0.30
C GLY A 286 -9.25 18.74 -0.33
N SER A 287 -10.28 18.21 -1.03
CA SER A 287 -10.23 16.86 -1.62
C SER A 287 -9.40 16.76 -2.90
N ASN A 288 -9.20 17.86 -3.62
CA ASN A 288 -8.71 17.85 -4.99
C ASN A 288 -7.37 18.57 -5.21
N PHE A 289 -6.90 19.35 -4.22
CA PHE A 289 -5.68 20.13 -4.38
C PHE A 289 -4.62 19.72 -3.36
N VAL A 290 -3.42 19.41 -3.86
CA VAL A 290 -2.22 19.18 -3.04
C VAL A 290 -1.16 20.17 -3.50
N LEU A 291 -0.73 21.04 -2.61
CA LEU A 291 0.43 21.88 -2.81
C LEU A 291 1.66 21.11 -2.35
N SER A 292 2.61 20.86 -3.27
CA SER A 292 3.88 20.23 -2.95
C SER A 292 5.02 21.23 -3.12
N ALA A 293 5.80 21.43 -2.08
CA ALA A 293 6.99 22.26 -2.10
C ALA A 293 8.22 21.39 -1.85
N PRO A 294 8.92 20.92 -2.89
CA PRO A 294 10.19 20.24 -2.73
C PRO A 294 11.28 21.27 -2.42
N SER A 295 12.05 21.06 -1.37
CA SER A 295 13.31 21.76 -1.21
C SER A 295 14.41 20.86 -1.77
N ALA A 296 14.98 21.27 -2.89
CA ALA A 296 16.16 20.58 -3.42
C ALA A 296 17.34 20.75 -2.46
N PRO A 297 18.11 19.69 -2.18
CA PRO A 297 19.34 19.84 -1.42
C PRO A 297 20.23 20.86 -2.14
N THR A 298 20.64 21.91 -1.42
CA THR A 298 21.55 22.91 -1.96
C THR A 298 22.95 22.29 -2.07
N SER A 299 23.14 21.44 -3.07
CA SER A 299 24.49 21.05 -3.45
C SER A 299 25.15 22.23 -4.15
N ARG A 300 26.02 22.93 -3.45
CA ARG A 300 27.07 23.72 -4.10
C ARG A 300 27.99 22.74 -4.83
N ARG A 301 27.54 22.19 -5.92
CA ARG A 301 28.42 21.58 -6.88
C ARG A 301 29.31 22.71 -7.41
N SER A 302 30.50 22.86 -6.84
CA SER A 302 31.54 23.58 -7.53
C SER A 302 31.72 22.90 -8.88
N ARG A 303 31.20 23.52 -9.94
CA ARG A 303 31.50 23.13 -11.32
C ARG A 303 33.00 23.32 -11.48
N ARG A 304 33.77 22.31 -11.15
CA ARG A 304 35.08 22.15 -11.73
C ARG A 304 34.80 21.79 -13.19
N THR A 305 34.82 22.79 -14.06
CA THR A 305 34.94 22.59 -15.48
C THR A 305 36.02 21.53 -15.72
N PRO A 306 35.74 20.42 -16.36
CA PRO A 306 36.81 19.51 -16.72
C PRO A 306 37.74 20.29 -17.65
N ARG A 307 38.99 20.47 -17.23
CA ARG A 307 40.04 21.01 -18.09
C ARG A 307 40.10 20.12 -19.32
N ARG A 308 39.69 20.67 -20.48
CA ARG A 308 39.82 20.01 -21.78
C ARG A 308 41.28 19.62 -21.96
N SER A 309 41.55 18.33 -21.89
CA SER A 309 42.83 17.79 -22.32
C SER A 309 42.98 18.10 -23.83
N PRO A 310 44.14 18.56 -24.29
CA PRO A 310 44.34 18.79 -25.70
C PRO A 310 44.19 17.46 -26.48
N PRO A 311 43.68 17.48 -27.72
CA PRO A 311 43.48 16.27 -28.48
C PRO A 311 44.82 15.62 -28.77
N THR A 312 45.04 14.42 -28.27
CA THR A 312 46.16 13.56 -28.64
C THR A 312 45.98 13.20 -30.13
N SER A 313 47.02 13.48 -30.90
CA SER A 313 47.13 13.27 -32.35
C SER A 313 46.56 11.89 -32.78
N ALA A 314 45.60 11.94 -33.68
CA ALA A 314 45.11 10.74 -34.36
C ALA A 314 46.23 10.15 -35.23
N SER A 315 46.69 8.96 -34.89
CA SER A 315 47.48 8.13 -35.78
C SER A 315 46.61 7.68 -36.95
N ARG A 316 46.99 8.15 -38.15
CA ARG A 316 46.41 7.71 -39.43
C ARG A 316 46.70 6.22 -39.60
N CYS A 317 45.65 5.40 -39.59
CA CYS A 317 45.74 4.06 -40.16
C CYS A 317 45.59 4.16 -41.67
N SER A 318 46.70 3.95 -42.42
CA SER A 318 46.70 3.88 -43.87
C SER A 318 46.24 2.48 -44.29
N THR A 319 45.08 2.38 -44.87
CA THR A 319 44.61 1.17 -45.55
C THR A 319 45.21 1.13 -46.94
N ARG A 320 46.10 0.17 -47.17
CA ARG A 320 46.60 -0.20 -48.49
C ARG A 320 45.56 -1.09 -49.17
N ASN A 321 44.97 -0.61 -50.24
CA ASN A 321 44.10 -1.37 -51.12
C ASN A 321 44.89 -2.42 -51.85
N GLY A 322 44.53 -3.68 -51.76
CA GLY A 322 44.97 -4.78 -52.61
C GLY A 322 43.80 -5.66 -52.94
N GLY A 323 43.40 -5.67 -54.16
CA GLY A 323 42.17 -6.28 -54.64
C GLY A 323 42.14 -7.79 -54.75
N ARG A 324 40.96 -8.23 -55.06
CA ARG A 324 40.45 -9.46 -55.72
C ARG A 324 39.62 -10.42 -54.86
N SER A 325 38.40 -10.42 -55.23
CA SER A 325 37.52 -11.54 -55.66
C SER A 325 37.05 -12.56 -54.55
N SER A 326 35.77 -12.67 -54.54
CA SER A 326 34.91 -13.86 -54.47
C SER A 326 34.47 -14.44 -53.09
N SER A 327 33.16 -14.48 -52.98
CA SER A 327 32.31 -15.54 -52.41
C SER A 327 32.14 -15.66 -50.88
N ARG A 328 30.87 -15.43 -50.49
CA ARG A 328 30.09 -16.17 -49.49
C ARG A 328 30.66 -16.42 -48.09
N ALA A 329 30.03 -15.83 -47.14
CA ALA A 329 29.30 -16.50 -46.04
C ALA A 329 29.13 -15.54 -44.84
N ALA A 330 27.92 -15.50 -44.33
CA ALA A 330 27.54 -14.83 -43.11
C ALA A 330 28.23 -15.46 -41.91
N THR A 331 28.84 -14.66 -41.05
CA THR A 331 29.13 -15.06 -39.67
C THR A 331 29.08 -13.84 -38.74
N SER A 332 28.22 -13.95 -37.76
CA SER A 332 28.04 -13.04 -36.64
C SER A 332 29.36 -12.87 -35.85
N SER A 333 29.81 -11.63 -35.68
CA SER A 333 30.92 -11.33 -34.77
C SER A 333 30.39 -10.76 -33.45
N THR A 334 30.40 -11.58 -32.45
CA THR A 334 30.29 -11.20 -31.04
C THR A 334 31.57 -10.48 -30.61
N CYS A 335 31.46 -9.21 -30.29
CA CYS A 335 32.53 -8.41 -29.71
C CYS A 335 32.67 -8.78 -28.22
N ARG A 336 33.68 -9.58 -27.87
CA ARG A 336 34.10 -9.81 -26.48
C ARG A 336 35.04 -8.69 -26.06
N THR A 337 34.60 -7.81 -25.17
CA THR A 337 35.48 -6.88 -24.45
C THR A 337 36.26 -7.67 -23.39
N ARG A 338 37.54 -7.79 -23.59
CA ARG A 338 38.50 -8.38 -22.63
C ARG A 338 38.98 -7.26 -21.71
N TRP A 339 38.61 -7.32 -20.47
CA TRP A 339 39.23 -6.50 -19.44
C TRP A 339 40.58 -7.12 -19.05
N SER A 340 41.69 -6.43 -19.31
CA SER A 340 43.02 -6.79 -18.82
C SER A 340 43.27 -6.00 -17.52
N THR A 341 43.20 -6.68 -16.41
CA THR A 341 43.74 -6.21 -15.13
C THR A 341 45.26 -6.31 -15.19
N ARG A 342 45.95 -5.20 -15.38
CA ARG A 342 47.38 -5.10 -15.05
C ARG A 342 47.50 -4.76 -13.56
N ALA A 343 47.86 -5.75 -12.76
CA ALA A 343 48.37 -5.54 -11.42
C ALA A 343 49.79 -4.94 -11.53
N ALA A 344 49.95 -3.71 -11.06
CA ALA A 344 51.26 -3.13 -10.86
C ALA A 344 51.78 -3.62 -9.49
N SER A 345 52.76 -4.53 -9.55
CA SER A 345 53.51 -4.96 -8.38
C SER A 345 54.46 -3.87 -7.92
N CYS A 346 54.21 -3.22 -6.77
CA CYS A 346 55.19 -2.43 -6.07
C CYS A 346 56.04 -3.34 -5.18
N SER A 347 57.28 -3.60 -5.56
CA SER A 347 58.29 -4.19 -4.66
C SER A 347 58.89 -3.11 -3.75
N PRO A 348 59.07 -3.37 -2.44
CA PRO A 348 59.73 -2.46 -1.55
C PRO A 348 61.26 -2.57 -1.73
N ARG A 349 61.94 -1.45 -2.02
CA ARG A 349 63.39 -1.36 -1.92
C ARG A 349 63.78 -1.26 -0.44
N ARG A 350 64.67 -2.18 -0.04
CA ARG A 350 65.39 -2.13 1.25
C ARG A 350 66.39 -0.97 1.28
N PRO A 351 66.59 -0.28 2.41
CA PRO A 351 67.65 0.67 2.55
C PRO A 351 69.01 -0.06 2.69
N ARG A 352 70.00 0.44 2.00
CA ARG A 352 71.41 0.06 2.23
C ARG A 352 71.96 0.89 3.38
N SER A 353 72.74 0.20 4.21
CA SER A 353 73.59 0.64 5.31
C SER A 353 74.31 1.97 5.10
#